data_bb95caa5df200f1443c9b21012af4988
#
_entry.id   bb95caa5df200f1443c9b21012af4988
#
_cell.length_a   1.000
_cell.length_b   1.000
_cell.length_c   1.000
_cell.angle_alpha   90.00
_cell.angle_beta   90.00
_cell.angle_gamma   90.00
#
_symmetry.space_group_name_H-M   'P 1'
#
loop_
_entity.id
_entity.type
_entity.pdbx_description
1 polymer ?
#
loop_
_entity_poly.entity_id
_entity_poly.type
_entity_poly.pdbx_seq_one_letter_code
_entity_poly.pdbx_strand_id
1 'polypeptide(L)'
;MAGNLSPAEAALFYRFIPADQWHSYRVLCDLHGAGYNDPDLLAAALLHDIGKTRYPLSPWDRTVIVVGSALFPKRVIAWAEGPLESWRRPFVIRARHAEWGAAMAEAAGSRAVVVDLIRRHQDKPVRESDVLLRALQWADDQN
;
A
#
# COMPACT_ATOMS: atom_id res chain seq x y z
N MET A 1 8.50 -7.77 14.35
CA MET A 1 8.14 -8.12 12.96
C MET A 1 7.84 -9.61 12.78
N ALA A 2 8.68 -10.51 13.25
CA ALA A 2 8.51 -11.97 13.03
C ALA A 2 7.21 -12.60 13.61
N GLY A 3 6.46 -11.90 14.44
CA GLY A 3 5.21 -12.40 15.02
C GLY A 3 3.94 -12.00 14.28
N ASN A 4 4.02 -11.06 13.34
CA ASN A 4 2.85 -10.51 12.65
C ASN A 4 2.65 -11.04 11.22
N LEU A 5 3.63 -11.74 10.67
CA LEU A 5 3.59 -12.28 9.31
C LEU A 5 3.85 -13.79 9.33
N SER A 6 3.12 -14.53 8.50
CA SER A 6 3.46 -15.91 8.14
C SER A 6 4.78 -15.95 7.35
N PRO A 7 5.43 -17.10 7.18
CA PRO A 7 6.65 -17.22 6.36
C PRO A 7 6.46 -16.74 4.92
N ALA A 8 5.30 -16.97 4.31
CA ALA A 8 5.01 -16.54 2.95
C ALA A 8 4.79 -15.02 2.85
N GLU A 9 4.11 -14.43 3.83
CA GLU A 9 3.95 -12.98 3.93
C GLU A 9 5.29 -12.27 4.22
N ALA A 10 6.13 -12.86 5.07
CA ALA A 10 7.47 -12.34 5.31
C ALA A 10 8.33 -12.38 4.04
N ALA A 11 8.21 -13.42 3.22
CA ALA A 11 8.87 -13.50 1.91
C ALA A 11 8.40 -12.37 0.97
N LEU A 12 7.14 -11.99 1.01
CA LEU A 12 6.64 -10.81 0.28
C LEU A 12 7.26 -9.52 0.82
N PHE A 13 7.26 -9.31 2.14
CA PHE A 13 7.83 -8.12 2.77
C PHE A 13 9.29 -7.89 2.38
N TYR A 14 10.08 -8.97 2.32
CA TYR A 14 11.48 -8.88 1.92
C TYR A 14 11.71 -8.57 0.42
N ARG A 15 10.66 -8.50 -0.40
CA ARG A 15 10.75 -8.00 -1.79
C ARG A 15 10.77 -6.49 -1.89
N PHE A 16 10.38 -5.78 -0.84
CA PHE A 16 10.48 -4.33 -0.79
C PHE A 16 11.94 -3.87 -0.83
N ILE A 17 12.18 -2.73 -1.46
CA ILE A 17 13.42 -1.99 -1.26
C ILE A 17 13.51 -1.48 0.19
N PRO A 18 14.72 -1.21 0.73
CA PRO A 18 14.87 -0.79 2.13
C PRO A 18 14.01 0.41 2.53
N ALA A 19 13.82 1.38 1.63
CA ALA A 19 13.00 2.55 1.91
C ALA A 19 11.51 2.20 2.13
N ASP A 20 10.97 1.28 1.32
CA ASP A 20 9.58 0.85 1.44
C ASP A 20 9.39 -0.10 2.64
N GLN A 21 10.40 -0.93 2.99
CA GLN A 21 10.40 -1.71 4.23
C GLN A 21 10.34 -0.78 5.45
N TRP A 22 11.13 0.28 5.44
CA TRP A 22 11.17 1.25 6.52
C TRP A 22 9.86 2.02 6.66
N HIS A 23 9.25 2.45 5.55
CA HIS A 23 7.93 3.05 5.54
C HIS A 23 6.88 2.13 6.18
N SER A 24 6.73 0.90 5.70
CA SER A 24 5.77 -0.07 6.25
C SER A 24 6.01 -0.36 7.73
N TYR A 25 7.28 -0.39 8.16
CA TYR A 25 7.62 -0.57 9.58
C TYR A 25 7.19 0.63 10.44
N ARG A 26 7.32 1.86 9.93
CA ARG A 26 6.86 3.06 10.64
C ARG A 26 5.34 3.07 10.78
N VAL A 27 4.61 2.72 9.72
CA VAL A 27 3.15 2.53 9.78
C VAL A 27 2.75 1.55 10.87
N LEU A 28 3.45 0.40 10.97
CA LEU A 28 3.26 -0.56 12.07
C LEU A 28 3.50 0.07 13.44
N CYS A 29 4.59 0.82 13.61
CA CYS A 29 4.95 1.46 14.88
C CYS A 29 3.89 2.49 15.32
N ASP A 30 3.37 3.28 14.39
CA ASP A 30 2.33 4.28 14.67
C ASP A 30 1.03 3.62 15.10
N LEU A 31 0.63 2.52 14.46
CA LEU A 31 -0.52 1.72 14.90
C LEU A 31 -0.33 1.18 16.32
N HIS A 32 0.83 0.60 16.62
CA HIS A 32 1.13 0.13 17.98
C HIS A 32 1.13 1.27 18.99
N GLY A 33 1.73 2.42 18.66
CA GLY A 33 1.76 3.61 19.52
C GLY A 33 0.35 4.17 19.79
N ALA A 34 -0.58 4.00 18.86
CA ALA A 34 -1.99 4.35 19.02
C ALA A 34 -2.83 3.26 19.71
N GLY A 35 -2.22 2.14 20.13
CA GLY A 35 -2.87 1.06 20.86
C GLY A 35 -3.54 -0.01 20.00
N TYR A 36 -3.35 0.02 18.68
CA TYR A 36 -3.86 -1.03 17.79
C TYR A 36 -2.96 -2.26 17.83
N ASN A 37 -3.53 -3.42 18.18
CA ASN A 37 -2.83 -4.69 18.29
C ASN A 37 -3.52 -5.82 17.52
N ASP A 38 -4.45 -5.49 16.63
CA ASP A 38 -5.12 -6.46 15.77
C ASP A 38 -4.11 -7.08 14.79
N PRO A 39 -3.92 -8.41 14.78
CA PRO A 39 -2.89 -9.06 13.96
C PRO A 39 -3.10 -8.88 12.46
N ASP A 40 -4.35 -8.79 11.99
CA ASP A 40 -4.65 -8.59 10.57
C ASP A 40 -4.33 -7.16 10.13
N LEU A 41 -4.63 -6.17 10.99
CA LEU A 41 -4.26 -4.78 10.75
C LEU A 41 -2.74 -4.62 10.69
N LEU A 42 -2.00 -5.25 11.62
CA LEU A 42 -0.55 -5.16 11.66
C LEU A 42 0.12 -5.87 10.47
N ALA A 43 -0.42 -7.00 10.01
CA ALA A 43 0.02 -7.65 8.79
C ALA A 43 -0.27 -6.78 7.56
N ALA A 44 -1.46 -6.18 7.49
CA ALA A 44 -1.82 -5.26 6.41
C ALA A 44 -0.90 -4.02 6.42
N ALA A 45 -0.55 -3.46 7.57
CA ALA A 45 0.40 -2.34 7.68
C ALA A 45 1.76 -2.66 7.07
N LEU A 46 2.25 -3.88 7.28
CA LEU A 46 3.52 -4.32 6.70
C LEU A 46 3.45 -4.59 5.19
N LEU A 47 2.28 -4.89 4.63
CA LEU A 47 2.12 -5.36 3.25
C LEU A 47 1.28 -4.44 2.35
N HIS A 48 0.68 -3.34 2.86
CA HIS A 48 -0.27 -2.53 2.10
C HIS A 48 0.26 -2.06 0.74
N ASP A 49 1.54 -1.78 0.67
CA ASP A 49 2.24 -1.26 -0.50
C ASP A 49 2.94 -2.34 -1.35
N ILE A 50 2.81 -3.64 -1.02
CA ILE A 50 3.57 -4.72 -1.67
C ILE A 50 3.39 -4.78 -3.20
N GLY A 51 2.26 -4.32 -3.69
CA GLY A 51 1.99 -4.24 -5.12
C GLY A 51 2.95 -3.33 -5.89
N LYS A 52 3.61 -2.36 -5.23
CA LYS A 52 4.65 -1.51 -5.83
C LYS A 52 5.87 -2.32 -6.28
N THR A 53 6.11 -3.48 -5.67
CA THR A 53 7.23 -4.37 -6.03
C THR A 53 7.04 -5.06 -7.38
N ARG A 54 5.80 -5.13 -7.90
CA ARG A 54 5.51 -5.69 -9.22
C ARG A 54 6.09 -4.85 -10.35
N TYR A 55 6.06 -3.53 -10.17
CA TYR A 55 6.59 -2.55 -11.13
C TYR A 55 7.32 -1.46 -10.33
N PRO A 56 8.62 -1.65 -10.03
CA PRO A 56 9.36 -0.70 -9.21
C PRO A 56 9.34 0.71 -9.81
N LEU A 57 9.07 1.69 -8.95
CA LEU A 57 9.11 3.11 -9.28
C LEU A 57 10.52 3.65 -9.07
N SER A 58 11.07 4.30 -10.09
CA SER A 58 12.30 5.07 -9.95
C SER A 58 12.07 6.34 -9.11
N PRO A 59 13.12 6.98 -8.57
CA PRO A 59 13.00 8.28 -7.91
C PRO A 59 12.36 9.34 -8.81
N TRP A 60 12.61 9.28 -10.13
CA TRP A 60 12.00 10.16 -11.11
C TRP A 60 10.48 9.92 -11.23
N ASP A 61 10.05 8.65 -11.28
CA ASP A 61 8.63 8.30 -11.31
C ASP A 61 7.89 8.86 -10.09
N ARG A 62 8.49 8.77 -8.90
CA ARG A 62 7.93 9.34 -7.66
C ARG A 62 7.78 10.86 -7.75
N THR A 63 8.78 11.56 -8.30
CA THR A 63 8.71 13.01 -8.54
C THR A 63 7.59 13.36 -9.52
N VAL A 64 7.47 12.62 -10.63
CA VAL A 64 6.42 12.81 -11.63
C VAL A 64 5.02 12.64 -11.00
N ILE A 65 4.84 11.64 -10.14
CA ILE A 65 3.57 11.44 -9.42
C ILE A 65 3.23 12.66 -8.55
N VAL A 66 4.19 13.13 -7.74
CA VAL A 66 3.97 14.26 -6.81
C VAL A 66 3.64 15.52 -7.60
N VAL A 67 4.47 15.88 -8.57
CA VAL A 67 4.28 17.10 -9.38
C VAL A 67 3.00 17.01 -10.22
N GLY A 68 2.76 15.88 -10.87
CA GLY A 68 1.56 15.68 -11.68
C GLY A 68 0.28 15.75 -10.84
N SER A 69 0.29 15.17 -9.64
CA SER A 69 -0.86 15.22 -8.72
C SER A 69 -1.13 16.63 -8.20
N ALA A 70 -0.08 17.40 -7.94
CA ALA A 70 -0.21 18.79 -7.46
C ALA A 70 -0.71 19.73 -8.57
N LEU A 71 -0.16 19.61 -9.80
CA LEU A 71 -0.47 20.54 -10.89
C LEU A 71 -1.74 20.13 -11.67
N PHE A 72 -2.03 18.85 -11.78
CA PHE A 72 -3.10 18.33 -12.64
C PHE A 72 -3.99 17.27 -11.95
N PRO A 73 -4.56 17.57 -10.75
CA PRO A 73 -5.27 16.57 -9.94
C PRO A 73 -6.43 15.88 -10.68
N LYS A 74 -7.13 16.60 -11.56
CA LYS A 74 -8.23 16.05 -12.34
C LYS A 74 -7.75 15.15 -13.49
N ARG A 75 -6.54 15.40 -14.03
CA ARG A 75 -6.00 14.63 -15.16
C ARG A 75 -5.34 13.33 -14.71
N VAL A 76 -4.83 13.29 -13.47
CA VAL A 76 -4.18 12.10 -12.90
C VAL A 76 -5.11 10.89 -12.92
N ILE A 77 -6.40 11.07 -12.72
CA ILE A 77 -7.40 10.00 -12.79
C ILE A 77 -7.41 9.36 -14.19
N ALA A 78 -7.49 10.18 -15.23
CA ALA A 78 -7.45 9.68 -16.61
C ALA A 78 -6.08 9.10 -17.01
N TRP A 79 -4.99 9.62 -16.43
CA TRP A 79 -3.65 9.07 -16.67
C TRP A 79 -3.46 7.70 -16.04
N ALA A 80 -4.14 7.43 -14.91
CA ALA A 80 -4.12 6.15 -14.22
C ALA A 80 -4.76 5.00 -15.02
N GLU A 81 -5.58 5.30 -16.01
CA GLU A 81 -6.20 4.32 -16.93
C GLU A 81 -5.33 4.00 -18.15
N GLY A 82 -4.16 4.61 -18.27
CA GLY A 82 -3.26 4.42 -19.40
C GLY A 82 -2.55 3.07 -19.41
N PRO A 83 -1.83 2.76 -20.51
CA PRO A 83 -0.98 1.57 -20.58
C PRO A 83 0.31 1.76 -19.77
N LEU A 84 0.85 0.64 -19.24
CA LEU A 84 2.09 0.60 -18.46
C LEU A 84 3.34 0.98 -19.28
N GLU A 85 3.29 0.81 -20.59
CA GLU A 85 4.39 1.11 -21.52
C GLU A 85 4.47 2.60 -21.88
N SER A 86 3.56 3.43 -21.37
CA SER A 86 3.50 4.86 -21.65
C SER A 86 4.17 5.72 -20.59
N TRP A 87 4.35 7.01 -20.85
CA TRP A 87 4.78 8.01 -19.87
C TRP A 87 3.84 8.11 -18.65
N ARG A 88 2.62 7.56 -18.74
CA ARG A 88 1.61 7.50 -17.66
C ARG A 88 1.89 6.39 -16.65
N ARG A 89 2.86 5.51 -16.93
CA ARG A 89 3.22 4.37 -16.08
C ARG A 89 3.25 4.67 -14.57
N PRO A 90 3.85 5.79 -14.09
CA PRO A 90 3.88 6.08 -12.66
C PRO A 90 2.47 6.22 -12.05
N PHE A 91 1.56 6.87 -12.75
CA PHE A 91 0.16 7.07 -12.32
C PHE A 91 -0.63 5.77 -12.34
N VAL A 92 -0.41 4.92 -13.35
CA VAL A 92 -1.02 3.58 -13.44
C VAL A 92 -0.57 2.71 -12.27
N ILE A 93 0.73 2.69 -11.95
CA ILE A 93 1.27 1.94 -10.82
C ILE A 93 0.67 2.45 -9.51
N ARG A 94 0.64 3.77 -9.30
CA ARG A 94 0.02 4.37 -8.12
C ARG A 94 -1.44 3.97 -7.96
N ALA A 95 -2.22 3.90 -9.03
CA ALA A 95 -3.63 3.56 -8.95
C ALA A 95 -3.89 2.06 -8.75
N ARG A 96 -3.01 1.19 -9.28
CA ARG A 96 -3.25 -0.25 -9.31
C ARG A 96 -2.46 -1.07 -8.28
N HIS A 97 -1.48 -0.47 -7.59
CA HIS A 97 -0.64 -1.25 -6.67
C HIS A 97 -1.44 -1.87 -5.52
N ALA A 98 -2.52 -1.24 -5.06
CA ALA A 98 -3.40 -1.79 -4.03
C ALA A 98 -4.03 -3.12 -4.47
N GLU A 99 -4.57 -3.18 -5.69
CA GLU A 99 -5.16 -4.40 -6.25
C GLU A 99 -4.11 -5.48 -6.49
N TRP A 100 -2.94 -5.11 -7.04
CA TRP A 100 -1.84 -6.05 -7.22
C TRP A 100 -1.29 -6.57 -5.89
N GLY A 101 -1.19 -5.70 -4.88
CA GLY A 101 -0.77 -6.07 -3.54
C GLY A 101 -1.73 -7.06 -2.89
N ALA A 102 -3.03 -6.80 -3.00
CA ALA A 102 -4.07 -7.71 -2.52
C ALA A 102 -3.98 -9.08 -3.17
N ALA A 103 -3.83 -9.14 -4.51
CA ALA A 103 -3.67 -10.42 -5.22
C ALA A 103 -2.39 -11.17 -4.80
N MET A 104 -1.28 -10.45 -4.53
CA MET A 104 -0.04 -11.05 -4.04
C MET A 104 -0.19 -11.60 -2.62
N ALA A 105 -0.87 -10.87 -1.72
CA ALA A 105 -1.15 -11.30 -0.36
C ALA A 105 -2.09 -12.52 -0.35
N GLU A 106 -3.13 -12.52 -1.18
CA GLU A 106 -4.03 -13.65 -1.35
C GLU A 106 -3.29 -14.91 -1.82
N ALA A 107 -2.41 -14.78 -2.82
CA ALA A 107 -1.58 -15.87 -3.31
C ALA A 107 -0.58 -16.39 -2.26
N ALA A 108 -0.16 -15.55 -1.29
CA ALA A 108 0.67 -15.92 -0.15
C ALA A 108 -0.12 -16.56 1.00
N GLY A 109 -1.46 -16.69 0.87
CA GLY A 109 -2.32 -17.26 1.89
C GLY A 109 -2.67 -16.33 3.03
N SER A 110 -2.58 -15.00 2.82
CA SER A 110 -3.03 -14.01 3.80
C SER A 110 -4.52 -14.16 4.09
N ARG A 111 -4.92 -13.82 5.32
CA ARG A 111 -6.32 -13.85 5.71
C ARG A 111 -7.13 -12.83 4.91
N ALA A 112 -8.41 -13.14 4.67
CA ALA A 112 -9.30 -12.31 3.86
C ALA A 112 -9.37 -10.84 4.34
N VAL A 113 -9.29 -10.61 5.65
CA VAL A 113 -9.26 -9.26 6.24
C VAL A 113 -8.00 -8.50 5.82
N VAL A 114 -6.83 -9.15 5.85
CA VAL A 114 -5.55 -8.55 5.40
C VAL A 114 -5.63 -8.17 3.93
N VAL A 115 -6.14 -9.09 3.09
CA VAL A 115 -6.31 -8.86 1.65
C VAL A 115 -7.25 -7.70 1.36
N ASP A 116 -8.38 -7.61 2.10
CA ASP A 116 -9.35 -6.51 1.96
C ASP A 116 -8.73 -5.16 2.38
N LEU A 117 -8.01 -5.12 3.50
CA LEU A 117 -7.31 -3.92 3.96
C LEU A 117 -6.28 -3.43 2.94
N ILE A 118 -5.46 -4.34 2.38
CA ILE A 118 -4.49 -4.01 1.33
C ILE A 118 -5.19 -3.49 0.09
N ARG A 119 -6.27 -4.14 -0.37
CA ARG A 119 -7.02 -3.71 -1.56
C ARG A 119 -7.60 -2.31 -1.41
N ARG A 120 -8.07 -1.99 -0.21
CA ARG A 120 -8.85 -0.77 0.05
C ARG A 120 -8.07 0.34 0.75
N HIS A 121 -6.77 0.17 1.01
CA HIS A 121 -6.01 1.17 1.80
C HIS A 121 -6.00 2.58 1.18
N GLN A 122 -6.30 2.71 -0.11
CA GLN A 122 -6.41 4.01 -0.80
C GLN A 122 -7.85 4.48 -1.06
N ASP A 123 -8.87 3.71 -0.66
CA ASP A 123 -10.27 4.06 -0.89
C ASP A 123 -10.64 5.37 -0.18
N LYS A 124 -11.39 6.23 -0.86
CA LYS A 124 -12.00 7.45 -0.29
C LYS A 124 -13.37 7.68 -0.93
N PRO A 125 -14.40 7.95 -0.16
CA PRO A 125 -14.47 8.00 1.30
C PRO A 125 -14.52 6.61 1.96
N VAL A 126 -14.10 6.52 3.24
CA VAL A 126 -14.18 5.31 4.06
C VAL A 126 -15.34 5.42 5.03
N ARG A 127 -16.10 4.34 5.22
CA ARG A 127 -17.23 4.29 6.16
C ARG A 127 -16.72 4.39 7.60
N GLU A 128 -17.50 5.01 8.49
CA GLU A 128 -17.15 5.09 9.91
C GLU A 128 -17.01 3.71 10.57
N SER A 129 -17.76 2.71 10.10
CA SER A 129 -17.72 1.33 10.56
C SER A 129 -16.43 0.58 10.18
N ASP A 130 -15.67 1.06 9.20
CA ASP A 130 -14.43 0.42 8.72
C ASP A 130 -13.23 0.85 9.60
N VAL A 131 -13.29 0.51 10.89
CA VAL A 131 -12.33 0.98 11.91
C VAL A 131 -10.90 0.60 11.57
N LEU A 132 -10.65 -0.65 11.15
CA LEU A 132 -9.29 -1.11 10.81
C LEU A 132 -8.74 -0.40 9.57
N LEU A 133 -9.57 -0.20 8.55
CA LEU A 133 -9.16 0.51 7.34
C LEU A 133 -8.82 1.97 7.64
N ARG A 134 -9.62 2.64 8.47
CA ARG A 134 -9.36 4.01 8.91
C ARG A 134 -8.07 4.12 9.72
N ALA A 135 -7.81 3.14 10.59
CA ALA A 135 -6.57 3.09 11.37
C ALA A 135 -5.36 2.91 10.45
N LEU A 136 -5.44 2.00 9.46
CA LEU A 136 -4.38 1.79 8.48
C LEU A 136 -4.10 3.07 7.69
N GLN A 137 -5.13 3.70 7.14
CA GLN A 137 -4.99 4.94 6.38
C GLN A 137 -4.44 6.09 7.23
N TRP A 138 -4.90 6.22 8.47
CA TRP A 138 -4.37 7.22 9.38
C TRP A 138 -2.87 7.05 9.60
N ALA A 139 -2.40 5.82 9.87
CA ALA A 139 -0.99 5.54 10.10
C ALA A 139 -0.13 5.72 8.83
N ASP A 140 -0.66 5.37 7.65
CA ASP A 140 -0.02 5.58 6.35
C ASP A 140 0.14 7.09 6.04
N ASP A 141 -0.91 7.88 6.29
CA ASP A 141 -0.91 9.34 6.07
C ASP A 141 0.09 10.11 6.98
N GLN A 142 0.61 9.49 8.07
CA GLN A 142 1.63 10.09 8.95
C GLN A 142 3.06 9.93 8.39
N ASN A 143 3.27 9.05 7.41
CA ASN A 143 4.57 8.58 6.94
C ASN A 143 4.81 8.89 5.47
#